data_3e9825d210ef5eb0150cc1263614ed90
#
_entry.id   3e9825d210ef5eb0150cc1263614ed90
#
_cell.length_a   1.000
_cell.length_b   1.000
_cell.length_c   1.000
_cell.angle_alpha   90.00
_cell.angle_beta   90.00
_cell.angle_gamma   90.00
#
_symmetry.space_group_name_H-M   'P 1'
#
loop_
_entity.id
_entity.type
_entity.pdbx_description
1 polymer ?
#
loop_
_entity_poly.entity_id
_entity_poly.type
_entity_poly.pdbx_seq_one_letter_code
_entity_poly.pdbx_strand_id
1 'polypeptide(L)'
;MKATQALLASVALLACNGALADESRIRMTDAPETPALIANCSGCHSLDYIQMNSRFVKRAGWEAEVKKMVSVMGAPVSEADAAKLVDYLTREYGVAD
;
A
#
# COMPACT_ATOMS: atom_id res chain seq x y z
N MET A 1 -21.48 -32.53 -41.58
CA MET A 1 -20.14 -31.96 -41.37
C MET A 1 -20.12 -30.52 -40.88
N LYS A 2 -21.20 -30.03 -40.29
CA LYS A 2 -21.24 -28.65 -39.76
C LYS A 2 -21.34 -28.57 -38.23
N ALA A 3 -21.31 -29.67 -37.52
CA ALA A 3 -21.46 -29.71 -36.05
C ALA A 3 -20.13 -29.79 -35.29
N THR A 4 -19.01 -29.98 -35.95
CA THR A 4 -17.70 -30.18 -35.30
C THR A 4 -16.88 -28.91 -35.15
N GLN A 5 -17.31 -27.79 -35.73
CA GLN A 5 -16.58 -26.54 -35.63
C GLN A 5 -17.07 -25.63 -34.48
N ALA A 6 -18.20 -25.92 -33.85
CA ALA A 6 -18.75 -25.12 -32.77
C ALA A 6 -18.18 -25.46 -31.39
N LEU A 7 -17.46 -26.53 -31.22
CA LEU A 7 -16.96 -27.00 -29.93
C LEU A 7 -15.54 -26.51 -29.58
N LEU A 8 -14.83 -25.90 -30.53
CA LEU A 8 -13.49 -25.38 -30.29
C LEU A 8 -13.43 -23.91 -29.84
N ALA A 9 -14.52 -23.20 -29.93
CA ALA A 9 -14.57 -21.78 -29.53
C ALA A 9 -14.88 -21.54 -28.05
N SER A 10 -15.29 -22.57 -27.30
CA SER A 10 -15.77 -22.40 -25.92
C SER A 10 -14.74 -22.65 -24.84
N VAL A 11 -13.52 -23.07 -25.19
CA VAL A 11 -12.48 -23.41 -24.20
C VAL A 11 -11.49 -22.25 -23.94
N ALA A 12 -11.51 -21.22 -24.76
CA ALA A 12 -10.52 -20.13 -24.67
C ALA A 12 -10.88 -19.02 -23.65
N LEU A 13 -12.03 -19.07 -23.00
CA LEU A 13 -12.49 -17.99 -22.10
C LEU A 13 -12.27 -18.24 -20.61
N LEU A 14 -11.67 -19.35 -20.21
CA LEU A 14 -11.49 -19.70 -18.79
C LEU A 14 -10.07 -19.50 -18.25
N ALA A 15 -9.19 -18.84 -18.96
CA ALA A 15 -7.81 -18.63 -18.53
C ALA A 15 -7.52 -17.19 -18.03
N CYS A 16 -8.54 -16.40 -17.68
CA CYS A 16 -8.33 -15.23 -16.85
C CYS A 16 -8.33 -15.65 -15.37
N ASN A 17 -7.30 -16.38 -14.97
CA ASN A 17 -6.94 -16.44 -13.57
C ASN A 17 -6.50 -15.03 -13.19
N GLY A 18 -7.40 -14.27 -12.52
CA GLY A 18 -7.07 -12.98 -11.97
C GLY A 18 -5.81 -13.10 -11.14
N ALA A 19 -4.77 -12.38 -11.52
CA ALA A 19 -3.61 -12.22 -10.66
C ALA A 19 -4.12 -11.51 -9.41
N LEU A 20 -4.31 -12.26 -8.31
CA LEU A 20 -4.58 -11.69 -7.00
C LEU A 20 -3.29 -10.99 -6.58
N ALA A 21 -3.39 -9.69 -6.31
CA ALA A 21 -2.29 -8.94 -5.73
C ALA A 21 -1.96 -9.54 -4.36
N ASP A 22 -0.77 -10.06 -4.19
CA ASP A 22 -0.33 -10.67 -2.94
C ASP A 22 0.34 -9.61 -2.06
N GLU A 23 -0.46 -8.98 -1.21
CA GLU A 23 -0.02 -7.99 -0.21
C GLU A 23 0.86 -8.62 0.90
N SER A 24 0.89 -9.94 1.03
CA SER A 24 1.67 -10.63 2.07
C SER A 24 3.18 -10.46 1.89
N ARG A 25 3.62 -10.05 0.71
CA ARG A 25 5.03 -9.80 0.39
C ARG A 25 5.51 -8.41 0.81
N ILE A 26 4.58 -7.50 1.10
CA ILE A 26 4.93 -6.14 1.50
C ILE A 26 5.37 -6.19 2.96
N ARG A 27 6.66 -5.98 3.18
CA ARG A 27 7.28 -5.94 4.49
C ARG A 27 7.73 -4.53 4.81
N MET A 28 7.19 -3.96 5.87
CA MET A 28 7.67 -2.71 6.43
C MET A 28 8.87 -2.95 7.34
N THR A 29 9.79 -1.98 7.41
CA THR A 29 10.95 -2.04 8.32
C THR A 29 10.46 -2.20 9.74
N ASP A 30 10.98 -3.20 10.45
CA ASP A 30 10.57 -3.51 11.81
C ASP A 30 11.05 -2.44 12.80
N ALA A 31 10.12 -1.88 13.54
CA ALA A 31 10.32 -0.83 14.52
C ALA A 31 9.13 -0.79 15.51
N PRO A 32 9.25 -0.10 16.66
CA PRO A 32 8.13 0.02 17.59
C PRO A 32 6.85 0.58 16.98
N GLU A 33 6.95 1.43 15.96
CA GLU A 33 5.83 2.05 15.27
C GLU A 33 5.16 1.15 14.22
N THR A 34 5.84 0.10 13.78
CA THR A 34 5.38 -0.75 12.66
C THR A 34 3.99 -1.38 12.89
N PRO A 35 3.68 -1.92 14.09
CA PRO A 35 2.34 -2.49 14.33
C PRO A 35 1.22 -1.46 14.19
N ALA A 36 1.42 -0.25 14.69
CA ALA A 36 0.43 0.83 14.57
C ALA A 36 0.26 1.29 13.13
N LEU A 37 1.35 1.40 12.38
CA LEU A 37 1.33 1.70 10.95
C LEU A 37 0.49 0.67 10.19
N ILE A 38 0.78 -0.60 10.37
CA ILE A 38 0.06 -1.69 9.68
C ILE A 38 -1.41 -1.67 10.05
N ALA A 39 -1.73 -1.58 11.34
CA ALA A 39 -3.11 -1.61 11.82
C ALA A 39 -3.96 -0.44 11.30
N ASN A 40 -3.39 0.77 11.23
CA ASN A 40 -4.14 1.98 10.90
C ASN A 40 -4.07 2.38 9.42
N CYS A 41 -3.03 1.98 8.70
CA CYS A 41 -2.78 2.46 7.33
C CYS A 41 -3.08 1.41 6.26
N SER A 42 -3.02 0.13 6.57
CA SER A 42 -3.30 -0.95 5.60
C SER A 42 -4.79 -1.15 5.30
N GLY A 43 -5.69 -0.54 6.08
CA GLY A 43 -7.14 -0.74 5.95
C GLY A 43 -7.78 -0.11 4.71
N CYS A 44 -7.14 0.89 4.09
CA CYS A 44 -7.70 1.64 2.97
C CYS A 44 -6.98 1.36 1.64
N HIS A 45 -5.70 1.12 1.67
CA HIS A 45 -4.90 0.81 0.49
C HIS A 45 -3.60 0.06 0.89
N SER A 46 -2.87 -0.42 -0.11
CA SER A 46 -1.59 -1.09 0.10
C SER A 46 -0.53 -0.17 0.72
N LEU A 47 0.30 -0.73 1.58
CA LEU A 47 1.51 -0.08 2.10
C LEU A 47 2.66 -0.04 1.09
N ASP A 48 2.52 -0.69 -0.06
CA ASP A 48 3.48 -0.64 -1.17
C ASP A 48 3.75 0.79 -1.63
N TYR A 49 2.76 1.67 -1.55
CA TYR A 49 2.89 3.09 -1.82
C TYR A 49 4.07 3.74 -1.05
N ILE A 50 4.30 3.35 0.20
CA ILE A 50 5.39 3.87 1.03
C ILE A 50 6.74 3.46 0.42
N GLN A 51 6.89 2.19 0.09
CA GLN A 51 8.13 1.67 -0.49
C GLN A 51 8.42 2.25 -1.88
N MET A 52 7.39 2.41 -2.70
CA MET A 52 7.52 3.00 -4.04
C MET A 52 7.97 4.46 -4.00
N ASN A 53 7.55 5.21 -3.01
CA ASN A 53 7.84 6.63 -2.87
C ASN A 53 9.08 6.95 -2.02
N SER A 54 9.68 5.96 -1.38
CA SER A 54 10.81 6.14 -0.45
C SER A 54 12.00 6.88 -1.05
N ARG A 55 12.19 6.81 -2.36
CA ARG A 55 13.31 7.46 -3.05
C ARG A 55 13.10 8.94 -3.34
N PHE A 56 11.91 9.45 -3.11
CA PHE A 56 11.50 10.78 -3.57
C PHE A 56 11.00 11.67 -2.45
N VAL A 57 10.60 11.10 -1.32
CA VAL A 57 9.86 11.83 -0.28
C VAL A 57 10.78 12.20 0.87
N LYS A 58 10.89 13.49 1.11
CA LYS A 58 11.56 14.09 2.27
C LYS A 58 10.60 14.14 3.46
N ARG A 59 11.11 14.53 4.64
CA ARG A 59 10.28 14.67 5.86
C ARG A 59 9.01 15.50 5.63
N ALA A 60 9.13 16.66 5.02
CA ALA A 60 7.97 17.51 4.74
C ALA A 60 6.89 16.82 3.88
N GLY A 61 7.32 15.95 2.97
CA GLY A 61 6.41 15.12 2.17
C GLY A 61 5.70 14.08 3.01
N TRP A 62 6.39 13.39 3.90
CA TRP A 62 5.76 12.43 4.83
C TRP A 62 4.82 13.10 5.81
N GLU A 63 5.16 14.29 6.31
CA GLU A 63 4.26 15.10 7.13
C GLU A 63 2.96 15.43 6.39
N ALA A 64 3.07 15.87 5.14
CA ALA A 64 1.91 16.18 4.31
C ALA A 64 1.03 14.94 4.03
N GLU A 65 1.64 13.79 3.75
CA GLU A 65 0.92 12.55 3.50
C GLU A 65 0.20 12.03 4.75
N VAL A 66 0.86 11.99 5.89
CA VAL A 66 0.23 11.57 7.15
C VAL A 66 -0.90 12.52 7.53
N LYS A 67 -0.69 13.83 7.42
CA LYS A 67 -1.73 14.83 7.68
C LYS A 67 -2.95 14.64 6.77
N LYS A 68 -2.73 14.37 5.50
CA LYS A 68 -3.79 14.10 4.52
C LYS A 68 -4.57 12.84 4.90
N MET A 69 -3.89 11.76 5.26
CA MET A 69 -4.55 10.52 5.68
C MET A 69 -5.43 10.74 6.91
N VAL A 70 -4.96 11.50 7.89
CA VAL A 70 -5.72 11.77 9.12
C VAL A 70 -6.85 12.78 8.89
N SER A 71 -6.54 13.94 8.32
CA SER A 71 -7.47 15.08 8.25
C SER A 71 -8.46 14.99 7.10
N VAL A 72 -8.07 14.40 5.98
CA VAL A 72 -8.91 14.32 4.77
C VAL A 72 -9.54 12.94 4.62
N MET A 73 -8.76 11.89 4.80
CA MET A 73 -9.20 10.51 4.58
C MET A 73 -9.77 9.85 5.84
N GLY A 74 -9.66 10.49 6.98
CA GLY A 74 -10.25 10.03 8.24
C GLY A 74 -9.53 8.84 8.90
N ALA A 75 -8.23 8.69 8.67
CA ALA A 75 -7.47 7.63 9.34
C ALA A 75 -7.56 7.78 10.86
N PRO A 76 -7.85 6.70 11.62
CA PRO A 76 -8.07 6.75 13.07
C PRO A 76 -6.74 6.79 13.84
N VAL A 77 -5.96 7.83 13.64
CA VAL A 77 -4.63 8.01 14.22
C VAL A 77 -4.63 9.28 15.06
N SER A 78 -4.18 9.18 16.31
CA SER A 78 -4.02 10.34 17.20
C SER A 78 -2.91 11.26 16.68
N GLU A 79 -2.94 12.53 17.10
CA GLU A 79 -1.90 13.51 16.75
C GLU A 79 -0.51 13.04 17.22
N ALA A 80 -0.42 12.48 18.42
CA ALA A 80 0.83 11.95 18.97
C ALA A 80 1.36 10.76 18.15
N ASP A 81 0.48 9.86 17.73
CA ASP A 81 0.87 8.72 16.90
C ASP A 81 1.18 9.14 15.46
N ALA A 82 0.50 10.15 14.93
CA ALA A 82 0.82 10.74 13.65
C ALA A 82 2.26 11.30 13.62
N ALA A 83 2.68 11.98 14.67
CA ALA A 83 4.06 12.47 14.79
C ALA A 83 5.08 11.33 14.80
N LYS A 84 4.82 10.26 15.54
CA LYS A 84 5.68 9.06 15.56
C LYS A 84 5.74 8.38 14.19
N LEU A 85 4.62 8.31 13.47
CA LEU A 85 4.59 7.75 12.12
C LEU A 85 5.41 8.58 11.14
N VAL A 86 5.35 9.91 11.24
CA VAL A 86 6.19 10.79 10.42
C VAL A 86 7.68 10.56 10.72
N ASP A 87 8.05 10.43 11.98
CA ASP A 87 9.42 10.14 12.37
C ASP A 87 9.90 8.78 11.83
N TYR A 88 9.07 7.76 11.94
CA TYR A 88 9.33 6.44 11.38
C TYR A 88 9.50 6.47 9.86
N LEU A 89 8.55 7.07 9.14
CA LEU A 89 8.57 7.15 7.68
C LEU A 89 9.79 7.95 7.19
N THR A 90 10.13 9.02 7.87
CA THR A 90 11.30 9.83 7.54
C THR A 90 12.60 9.05 7.75
N ARG A 91 12.71 8.34 8.86
CA ARG A 91 13.90 7.57 9.23
C ARG A 91 14.13 6.38 8.31
N GLU A 92 13.08 5.62 8.03
CA GLU A 92 13.18 4.34 7.32
C GLU A 92 12.99 4.48 5.80
N TYR A 93 12.23 5.48 5.36
CA TYR A 93 11.82 5.63 3.96
C TYR A 93 12.04 7.03 3.39
N GLY A 94 12.47 7.98 4.18
CA GLY A 94 12.72 9.33 3.72
C GLY A 94 14.09 9.49 3.05
N VAL A 95 14.18 10.48 2.17
CA VAL A 95 15.46 10.96 1.65
C VAL A 95 15.90 12.20 2.43
N ALA A 96 17.23 12.42 2.52
CA ALA A 96 17.79 13.59 3.18
C ALA A 96 17.35 14.90 2.50
N ASP A 97 17.31 15.95 3.30
CA ASP A 97 17.05 17.32 2.80
C ASP A 97 18.21 17.87 1.97
#